data_3ec5afbdcfea25f640887c5a373fff3f
#
_entry.id   3ec5afbdcfea25f640887c5a373fff3f
#
_cell.length_a   1.000
_cell.length_b   1.000
_cell.length_c   1.000
_cell.angle_alpha   90.00
_cell.angle_beta   90.00
_cell.angle_gamma   90.00
#
_symmetry.space_group_name_H-M   'P 1'
#
loop_
_entity.id
_entity.type
_entity.pdbx_description
1 polymer ?
#
loop_
_entity_poly.entity_id
_entity_poly.type
_entity_poly.pdbx_seq_one_letter_code
_entity_poly.pdbx_strand_id
1 'polypeptide(L)'
;MTDYSKKRFLVIDDQSQARDALRTVAQQLGAFAVEFASNYQDAIFRIRNNMPDIILCDYMLGEGRSGQQLLEELRRFNLLPDETIFMMVTGEQSYEQVVSAVELIPDDYIIKPFSPDKLLFRLERIVAKKLFFAGYYKEKRKQEYANALAILEASRDSEAGRPYRFEILRQRAEIFIASGDVKSAEAAYRGILENYEFPWARAGVARSLHKQNRLQEAREEIDRVVASTPHFFDAGDLKASICMAQGEHAEAQQILDEIAKKTPRNYLRKRLLAEAATLNGDTGTALAAMADVIANDTMPGAISAEDRLATARGHVNGGDKITAEKVLLGLRDAEVQKMTLAEQASFAALLALCSPEKGKTRFAGLRPAMLGSDFGATTNVDILRAALSVGDHELADLEAEHLMAGPDAKKVFSTLRAQYSMHGREKGLREIQRQVALKRIHHEELLTEKPAGETPPA
;
A
#
# COMPACT_ATOMS: atom_id res chain seq x y z
N MET A 1 -36.20 8.72 9.61
CA MET A 1 -35.26 8.97 10.73
C MET A 1 -34.57 7.66 11.07
N THR A 2 -33.25 7.63 11.09
CA THR A 2 -32.51 6.41 11.40
C THR A 2 -32.71 6.02 12.85
N ASP A 3 -33.00 4.74 13.11
CA ASP A 3 -33.11 4.20 14.48
C ASP A 3 -31.71 3.94 15.05
N TYR A 4 -31.16 4.91 15.77
CA TYR A 4 -29.87 4.81 16.43
C TYR A 4 -29.88 3.96 17.70
N SER A 5 -31.03 3.55 18.20
CA SER A 5 -31.15 2.72 19.41
C SER A 5 -30.48 1.35 19.26
N LYS A 6 -30.38 0.86 18.02
CA LYS A 6 -29.74 -0.42 17.65
C LYS A 6 -28.31 -0.28 17.23
N LYS A 7 -27.76 0.95 17.16
CA LYS A 7 -26.43 1.24 16.70
C LYS A 7 -25.43 1.30 17.85
N ARG A 8 -24.30 0.65 17.67
CA ARG A 8 -23.18 0.69 18.64
C ARG A 8 -22.26 1.83 18.26
N PHE A 9 -22.11 2.77 19.19
CA PHE A 9 -21.20 3.89 19.04
C PHE A 9 -19.89 3.60 19.77
N LEU A 10 -18.78 3.98 19.17
CA LEU A 10 -17.50 4.08 19.83
C LEU A 10 -17.00 5.53 19.72
N VAL A 11 -16.82 6.18 20.85
CA VAL A 11 -16.23 7.52 20.94
C VAL A 11 -14.79 7.39 21.38
N ILE A 12 -13.87 7.91 20.57
CA ILE A 12 -12.43 7.83 20.79
C ILE A 12 -11.88 9.25 20.93
N ASP A 13 -11.46 9.62 22.13
CA ASP A 13 -10.94 10.95 22.45
C ASP A 13 -10.12 10.84 23.76
N ASP A 14 -8.96 11.46 23.85
CA ASP A 14 -8.12 11.39 25.06
C ASP A 14 -8.68 12.25 26.20
N GLN A 15 -9.51 13.26 25.88
CA GLN A 15 -10.12 14.15 26.87
C GLN A 15 -11.48 13.62 27.37
N SER A 16 -11.60 13.41 28.67
CA SER A 16 -12.84 12.92 29.27
C SER A 16 -14.05 13.82 29.02
N GLN A 17 -13.85 15.15 29.08
CA GLN A 17 -14.90 16.13 28.83
C GLN A 17 -15.45 16.06 27.41
N ALA A 18 -14.58 15.84 26.41
CA ALA A 18 -14.99 15.68 25.02
C ALA A 18 -15.78 14.37 24.82
N ARG A 19 -15.34 13.28 25.47
CA ARG A 19 -16.08 12.01 25.46
C ARG A 19 -17.47 12.16 26.05
N ASP A 20 -17.62 12.86 27.18
CA ASP A 20 -18.92 13.10 27.84
C ASP A 20 -19.84 13.99 26.98
N ALA A 21 -19.29 15.00 26.31
CA ALA A 21 -20.04 15.81 25.36
C ALA A 21 -20.56 14.98 24.18
N LEU A 22 -19.70 14.15 23.58
CA LEU A 22 -20.09 13.26 22.48
C LEU A 22 -21.05 12.16 22.92
N ARG A 23 -20.93 11.65 24.17
CA ARG A 23 -21.93 10.77 24.78
C ARG A 23 -23.30 11.42 24.79
N THR A 24 -23.39 12.65 25.31
CA THR A 24 -24.64 13.39 25.40
C THR A 24 -25.28 13.54 24.03
N VAL A 25 -24.47 13.88 23.02
CA VAL A 25 -24.95 13.97 21.64
C VAL A 25 -25.43 12.63 21.12
N ALA A 26 -24.69 11.53 21.30
CA ALA A 26 -25.10 10.20 20.87
C ALA A 26 -26.42 9.76 21.57
N GLN A 27 -26.56 10.05 22.86
CA GLN A 27 -27.80 9.75 23.60
C GLN A 27 -29.00 10.58 23.10
N GLN A 28 -28.78 11.85 22.73
CA GLN A 28 -29.85 12.68 22.11
C GLN A 28 -30.31 12.11 20.77
N LEU A 29 -29.42 11.38 20.05
CA LEU A 29 -29.77 10.62 18.83
C LEU A 29 -30.54 9.32 19.15
N GLY A 30 -30.71 8.98 20.41
CA GLY A 30 -31.36 7.74 20.84
C GLY A 30 -30.42 6.53 20.95
N ALA A 31 -29.10 6.73 20.89
CA ALA A 31 -28.16 5.63 21.06
C ALA A 31 -28.09 5.16 22.52
N PHE A 32 -28.29 3.84 22.74
CA PHE A 32 -28.15 3.23 24.07
C PHE A 32 -26.75 2.61 24.27
N ALA A 33 -26.16 2.09 23.21
CA ALA A 33 -24.85 1.43 23.25
C ALA A 33 -23.76 2.42 22.83
N VAL A 34 -23.18 3.13 23.80
CA VAL A 34 -22.07 4.07 23.58
C VAL A 34 -20.88 3.63 24.41
N GLU A 35 -19.83 3.17 23.73
CA GLU A 35 -18.55 2.81 24.33
C GLU A 35 -17.53 3.93 24.15
N PHE A 36 -16.47 3.91 24.96
CA PHE A 36 -15.44 4.95 24.98
C PHE A 36 -14.07 4.32 24.94
N ALA A 37 -13.18 4.93 24.18
CA ALA A 37 -11.74 4.67 24.22
C ALA A 37 -11.01 5.99 24.52
N SER A 38 -10.05 5.95 25.44
CA SER A 38 -9.26 7.11 25.82
C SER A 38 -7.92 7.22 25.09
N ASN A 39 -7.56 6.20 24.35
CA ASN A 39 -6.33 6.13 23.60
C ASN A 39 -6.45 5.14 22.44
N TYR A 40 -5.40 5.13 21.61
CA TYR A 40 -5.30 4.29 20.44
C TYR A 40 -5.42 2.78 20.74
N GLN A 41 -4.76 2.27 21.79
CA GLN A 41 -4.76 0.83 22.10
C GLN A 41 -6.12 0.35 22.58
N ASP A 42 -6.78 1.13 23.45
CA ASP A 42 -8.15 0.85 23.91
C ASP A 42 -9.13 0.89 22.72
N ALA A 43 -8.95 1.82 21.77
CA ALA A 43 -9.77 1.89 20.56
C ALA A 43 -9.66 0.60 19.74
N ILE A 44 -8.44 0.14 19.43
CA ILE A 44 -8.22 -1.11 18.70
C ILE A 44 -8.82 -2.31 19.43
N PHE A 45 -8.62 -2.40 20.75
CA PHE A 45 -9.19 -3.49 21.55
C PHE A 45 -10.71 -3.54 21.43
N ARG A 46 -11.40 -2.38 21.56
CA ARG A 46 -12.86 -2.30 21.45
C ARG A 46 -13.36 -2.60 20.05
N ILE A 47 -12.72 -2.06 19.03
CA ILE A 47 -13.11 -2.32 17.63
C ILE A 47 -13.03 -3.81 17.32
N ARG A 48 -11.97 -4.49 17.75
CA ARG A 48 -11.80 -5.94 17.52
C ARG A 48 -12.82 -6.78 18.25
N ASN A 49 -13.20 -6.40 19.48
CA ASN A 49 -14.09 -7.22 20.32
C ASN A 49 -15.57 -6.93 20.07
N ASN A 50 -15.93 -5.67 19.81
CA ASN A 50 -17.34 -5.25 19.81
C ASN A 50 -17.83 -4.75 18.45
N MET A 51 -16.97 -4.57 17.47
CA MET A 51 -17.29 -4.13 16.10
C MET A 51 -18.35 -3.01 16.06
N PRO A 52 -17.99 -1.75 16.32
CA PRO A 52 -18.94 -0.63 16.35
C PRO A 52 -19.54 -0.35 14.97
N ASP A 53 -20.77 0.16 14.94
CA ASP A 53 -21.42 0.64 13.72
C ASP A 53 -20.97 2.05 13.36
N ILE A 54 -20.71 2.89 14.39
CA ILE A 54 -20.33 4.30 14.24
C ILE A 54 -19.17 4.61 15.16
N ILE A 55 -18.09 5.12 14.58
CA ILE A 55 -16.89 5.58 15.28
C ILE A 55 -16.82 7.10 15.16
N LEU A 56 -16.79 7.79 16.30
CA LEU A 56 -16.48 9.22 16.40
C LEU A 56 -15.09 9.34 17.01
N CYS A 57 -14.10 9.69 16.19
CA CYS A 57 -12.70 9.64 16.59
C CYS A 57 -12.07 11.03 16.58
N ASP A 58 -11.46 11.43 17.69
CA ASP A 58 -10.64 12.64 17.68
C ASP A 58 -9.41 12.46 16.80
N TYR A 59 -8.97 13.55 16.21
CA TYR A 59 -7.75 13.55 15.40
C TYR A 59 -6.51 13.30 16.29
N MET A 60 -6.44 13.90 17.48
CA MET A 60 -5.36 13.71 18.44
C MET A 60 -5.79 12.71 19.52
N LEU A 61 -5.05 11.61 19.68
CA LEU A 61 -5.36 10.58 20.67
C LEU A 61 -4.35 10.51 21.82
N GLY A 62 -3.65 11.61 22.08
CA GLY A 62 -2.58 11.65 23.09
C GLY A 62 -1.33 10.85 22.68
N GLU A 63 -0.28 10.93 23.49
CA GLU A 63 0.98 10.17 23.32
C GLU A 63 1.58 10.16 21.90
N GLY A 64 1.34 11.25 21.13
CA GLY A 64 1.85 11.38 19.75
C GLY A 64 1.07 10.61 18.68
N ARG A 65 -0.01 9.91 19.03
CA ARG A 65 -0.83 9.15 18.10
C ARG A 65 -2.04 9.93 17.61
N SER A 66 -2.53 9.55 16.43
CA SER A 66 -3.67 10.23 15.82
C SER A 66 -4.77 9.25 15.42
N GLY A 67 -6.02 9.78 15.36
CA GLY A 67 -7.14 9.07 14.77
C GLY A 67 -6.92 8.71 13.30
N GLN A 68 -6.07 9.46 12.60
CA GLN A 68 -5.65 9.18 11.24
C GLN A 68 -4.85 7.87 11.16
N GLN A 69 -3.87 7.70 12.05
CA GLN A 69 -3.10 6.45 12.14
C GLN A 69 -4.00 5.26 12.47
N LEU A 70 -4.96 5.48 13.38
CA LEU A 70 -5.95 4.45 13.71
C LEU A 70 -6.75 4.03 12.48
N LEU A 71 -7.27 4.97 11.69
CA LEU A 71 -8.03 4.67 10.48
C LEU A 71 -7.18 3.94 9.44
N GLU A 72 -5.91 4.37 9.24
CA GLU A 72 -4.96 3.73 8.33
C GLU A 72 -4.76 2.26 8.68
N GLU A 73 -4.49 1.97 9.96
CA GLU A 73 -4.28 0.60 10.41
C GLU A 73 -5.55 -0.25 10.35
N LEU A 74 -6.69 0.30 10.75
CA LEU A 74 -7.97 -0.40 10.64
C LEU A 74 -8.26 -0.85 9.21
N ARG A 75 -7.95 0.00 8.22
CA ARG A 75 -8.12 -0.32 6.80
C ARG A 75 -7.07 -1.31 6.29
N ARG A 76 -5.80 -1.09 6.66
CA ARG A 76 -4.68 -1.98 6.28
C ARG A 76 -4.92 -3.42 6.71
N PHE A 77 -5.44 -3.61 7.92
CA PHE A 77 -5.71 -4.94 8.48
C PHE A 77 -7.14 -5.45 8.22
N ASN A 78 -7.91 -4.75 7.36
CA ASN A 78 -9.32 -5.08 7.11
C ASN A 78 -10.16 -5.23 8.39
N LEU A 79 -9.85 -4.44 9.42
CA LEU A 79 -10.56 -4.43 10.69
C LEU A 79 -11.79 -3.52 10.68
N LEU A 80 -11.94 -2.71 9.64
CA LEU A 80 -13.06 -1.78 9.48
C LEU A 80 -13.91 -2.21 8.28
N PRO A 81 -15.10 -2.79 8.50
CA PRO A 81 -16.05 -3.07 7.43
C PRO A 81 -16.45 -1.79 6.67
N ASP A 82 -16.74 -1.93 5.37
CA ASP A 82 -17.19 -0.79 4.54
C ASP A 82 -18.49 -0.14 5.07
N GLU A 83 -19.30 -0.90 5.81
CA GLU A 83 -20.54 -0.42 6.41
C GLU A 83 -20.33 0.41 7.68
N THR A 84 -19.23 0.23 8.40
CA THR A 84 -18.91 1.01 9.59
C THR A 84 -18.66 2.46 9.21
N ILE A 85 -19.29 3.37 9.94
CA ILE A 85 -19.07 4.81 9.79
C ILE A 85 -17.87 5.21 10.64
N PHE A 86 -16.86 5.81 10.01
CA PHE A 86 -15.74 6.42 10.70
C PHE A 86 -15.75 7.92 10.44
N MET A 87 -16.12 8.70 11.46
CA MET A 87 -16.14 10.15 11.41
C MET A 87 -15.02 10.73 12.25
N MET A 88 -14.22 11.61 11.64
CA MET A 88 -13.19 12.34 12.36
C MET A 88 -13.80 13.56 13.05
N VAL A 89 -13.51 13.74 14.34
CA VAL A 89 -13.96 14.86 15.16
C VAL A 89 -12.71 15.61 15.64
N THR A 90 -12.46 16.82 15.14
CA THR A 90 -11.19 17.50 15.40
C THR A 90 -11.37 18.95 15.86
N GLY A 91 -10.50 19.40 16.79
CA GLY A 91 -10.32 20.81 17.12
C GLY A 91 -9.31 21.51 16.22
N GLU A 92 -8.63 20.74 15.38
CA GLU A 92 -7.57 21.22 14.53
C GLU A 92 -8.13 21.97 13.33
N GLN A 93 -7.77 23.24 13.20
CA GLN A 93 -8.24 24.09 12.12
C GLN A 93 -7.19 24.23 11.00
N SER A 94 -5.99 23.66 11.18
CA SER A 94 -4.98 23.76 10.15
C SER A 94 -5.39 22.97 8.91
N TYR A 95 -5.39 23.64 7.77
CA TYR A 95 -5.77 23.06 6.49
C TYR A 95 -4.99 21.78 6.14
N GLU A 96 -3.70 21.73 6.45
CA GLU A 96 -2.81 20.61 6.17
C GLU A 96 -3.17 19.35 6.94
N GLN A 97 -3.63 19.48 8.18
CA GLN A 97 -4.06 18.36 8.99
C GLN A 97 -5.44 17.86 8.59
N VAL A 98 -6.35 18.78 8.22
CA VAL A 98 -7.66 18.41 7.69
C VAL A 98 -7.51 17.68 6.35
N VAL A 99 -6.63 18.14 5.47
CA VAL A 99 -6.34 17.49 4.18
C VAL A 99 -5.74 16.11 4.39
N SER A 100 -4.81 15.96 5.32
CA SER A 100 -4.24 14.67 5.71
C SER A 100 -5.31 13.67 6.15
N ALA A 101 -6.30 14.13 6.92
CA ALA A 101 -7.43 13.32 7.36
C ALA A 101 -8.39 12.96 6.22
N VAL A 102 -8.52 13.82 5.22
CA VAL A 102 -9.38 13.58 4.04
C VAL A 102 -8.79 12.54 3.10
N GLU A 103 -7.46 12.45 3.00
CA GLU A 103 -6.80 11.44 2.17
C GLU A 103 -7.05 10.02 2.64
N LEU A 104 -7.03 9.79 3.93
CA LEU A 104 -7.33 8.48 4.50
C LEU A 104 -8.83 8.13 4.45
N ILE A 105 -9.61 9.03 3.88
CA ILE A 105 -11.04 8.89 3.58
C ILE A 105 -11.83 8.41 4.81
N PRO A 106 -11.91 9.19 5.89
CA PRO A 106 -13.03 9.03 6.83
C PRO A 106 -14.33 9.25 6.08
N ASP A 107 -15.42 8.70 6.55
CA ASP A 107 -16.73 8.91 5.89
C ASP A 107 -17.16 10.38 5.92
N ASP A 108 -16.75 11.11 6.95
CA ASP A 108 -16.85 12.57 7.07
C ASP A 108 -15.92 13.06 8.19
N TYR A 109 -15.78 14.39 8.32
CA TYR A 109 -15.11 15.02 9.46
C TYR A 109 -15.91 16.22 9.96
N ILE A 110 -15.78 16.53 11.26
CA ILE A 110 -16.43 17.67 11.87
C ILE A 110 -15.46 18.41 12.78
N ILE A 111 -15.45 19.76 12.65
CA ILE A 111 -14.55 20.62 13.41
C ILE A 111 -15.25 21.08 14.70
N LYS A 112 -14.59 20.88 15.84
CA LYS A 112 -15.02 21.40 17.16
C LYS A 112 -14.81 22.94 17.21
N PRO A 113 -15.76 23.72 17.83
CA PRO A 113 -17.01 23.28 18.41
C PRO A 113 -18.13 23.10 17.36
N PHE A 114 -19.05 22.19 17.59
CA PHE A 114 -20.20 21.95 16.73
C PHE A 114 -21.48 21.73 17.57
N SER A 115 -22.63 21.96 16.96
CA SER A 115 -23.93 21.66 17.59
C SER A 115 -24.32 20.20 17.39
N PRO A 116 -25.14 19.62 18.29
CA PRO A 116 -25.71 18.28 18.09
C PRO A 116 -26.44 18.13 16.76
N ASP A 117 -27.20 19.11 16.34
CA ASP A 117 -27.95 19.11 15.07
C ASP A 117 -27.02 19.01 13.86
N LYS A 118 -25.86 19.67 13.91
CA LYS A 118 -24.86 19.58 12.82
C LYS A 118 -24.26 18.17 12.72
N LEU A 119 -23.98 17.52 13.84
CA LEU A 119 -23.52 16.15 13.86
C LEU A 119 -24.59 15.19 13.36
N LEU A 120 -25.83 15.35 13.84
CA LEU A 120 -26.97 14.55 13.41
C LEU A 120 -27.18 14.63 11.90
N PHE A 121 -27.23 15.83 11.34
CA PHE A 121 -27.42 16.04 9.92
C PHE A 121 -26.33 15.32 9.08
N ARG A 122 -25.07 15.38 9.52
CA ARG A 122 -23.97 14.68 8.84
C ARG A 122 -24.08 13.16 8.96
N LEU A 123 -24.37 12.66 10.15
CA LEU A 123 -24.54 11.22 10.39
C LEU A 123 -25.72 10.66 9.58
N GLU A 124 -26.87 11.32 9.53
CA GLU A 124 -28.02 10.85 8.74
C GLU A 124 -27.66 10.73 7.26
N ARG A 125 -26.91 11.69 6.71
CA ARG A 125 -26.45 11.64 5.32
C ARG A 125 -25.51 10.45 5.07
N ILE A 126 -24.58 10.18 5.98
CA ILE A 126 -23.66 9.06 5.86
C ILE A 126 -24.40 7.73 6.02
N VAL A 127 -25.27 7.62 7.02
CA VAL A 127 -26.08 6.41 7.24
C VAL A 127 -26.93 6.10 6.01
N ALA A 128 -27.60 7.09 5.44
CA ALA A 128 -28.38 6.90 4.22
C ALA A 128 -27.51 6.38 3.05
N LYS A 129 -26.32 6.95 2.88
CA LYS A 129 -25.34 6.47 1.89
C LYS A 129 -24.92 5.02 2.16
N LYS A 130 -24.55 4.69 3.40
CA LYS A 130 -24.10 3.33 3.78
C LYS A 130 -25.22 2.30 3.59
N LEU A 131 -26.46 2.64 3.94
CA LEU A 131 -27.62 1.76 3.73
C LEU A 131 -27.90 1.53 2.24
N PHE A 132 -27.79 2.57 1.42
CA PHE A 132 -27.96 2.46 -0.03
C PHE A 132 -26.93 1.48 -0.62
N PHE A 133 -25.67 1.56 -0.20
CA PHE A 133 -24.59 0.70 -0.69
C PHE A 133 -24.44 -0.63 0.06
N ALA A 134 -25.29 -0.95 1.05
CA ALA A 134 -25.11 -2.13 1.91
C ALA A 134 -25.05 -3.46 1.13
N GLY A 135 -25.93 -3.62 0.13
CA GLY A 135 -25.91 -4.80 -0.75
C GLY A 135 -24.59 -4.91 -1.54
N TYR A 136 -24.14 -3.81 -2.08
CA TYR A 136 -22.86 -3.72 -2.79
C TYR A 136 -21.67 -4.08 -1.88
N TYR A 137 -21.57 -3.49 -0.69
CA TYR A 137 -20.48 -3.77 0.26
C TYR A 137 -20.45 -5.25 0.66
N LYS A 138 -21.63 -5.85 0.85
CA LYS A 138 -21.75 -7.28 1.18
C LYS A 138 -21.13 -8.17 0.11
N GLU A 139 -21.44 -7.93 -1.16
CA GLU A 139 -20.92 -8.75 -2.26
C GLU A 139 -19.43 -8.45 -2.55
N LYS A 140 -19.01 -7.19 -2.46
CA LYS A 140 -17.60 -6.79 -2.57
C LYS A 140 -16.74 -7.50 -1.52
N ARG A 141 -17.19 -7.59 -0.26
CA ARG A 141 -16.47 -8.26 0.84
C ARG A 141 -16.32 -9.76 0.61
N LYS A 142 -17.29 -10.40 -0.06
CA LYS A 142 -17.20 -11.80 -0.48
C LYS A 142 -16.33 -11.99 -1.72
N GLN A 143 -15.81 -10.91 -2.31
CA GLN A 143 -15.12 -10.89 -3.60
C GLN A 143 -16.00 -11.36 -4.79
N GLU A 144 -17.32 -11.30 -4.62
CA GLU A 144 -18.31 -11.58 -5.66
C GLU A 144 -18.49 -10.35 -6.56
N TYR A 145 -17.43 -10.01 -7.30
CA TYR A 145 -17.34 -8.76 -8.05
C TYR A 145 -18.41 -8.62 -9.14
N ALA A 146 -18.81 -9.72 -9.78
CA ALA A 146 -19.90 -9.70 -10.75
C ALA A 146 -21.23 -9.31 -10.12
N ASN A 147 -21.56 -9.85 -8.95
CA ASN A 147 -22.77 -9.50 -8.21
C ASN A 147 -22.72 -8.05 -7.71
N ALA A 148 -21.57 -7.62 -7.19
CA ALA A 148 -21.36 -6.24 -6.76
C ALA A 148 -21.58 -5.25 -7.92
N LEU A 149 -21.05 -5.56 -9.10
CA LEU A 149 -21.24 -4.75 -10.31
C LEU A 149 -22.71 -4.70 -10.73
N ALA A 150 -23.42 -5.83 -10.75
CA ALA A 150 -24.83 -5.90 -11.09
C ALA A 150 -25.70 -5.02 -10.18
N ILE A 151 -25.40 -4.97 -8.86
CA ILE A 151 -26.09 -4.09 -7.91
C ILE A 151 -25.86 -2.62 -8.26
N LEU A 152 -24.61 -2.23 -8.58
CA LEU A 152 -24.29 -0.85 -8.97
C LEU A 152 -25.00 -0.44 -10.27
N GLU A 153 -25.03 -1.32 -11.28
CA GLU A 153 -25.71 -1.07 -12.55
C GLU A 153 -27.23 -0.91 -12.33
N ALA A 154 -27.88 -1.77 -11.57
CA ALA A 154 -29.29 -1.65 -11.24
C ALA A 154 -29.60 -0.37 -10.44
N SER A 155 -28.65 0.10 -9.64
CA SER A 155 -28.81 1.31 -8.83
C SER A 155 -28.59 2.60 -9.60
N ARG A 156 -27.84 2.57 -10.71
CA ARG A 156 -27.39 3.75 -11.45
C ARG A 156 -28.55 4.60 -11.96
N ASP A 157 -29.54 3.96 -12.55
CA ASP A 157 -30.66 4.61 -13.20
C ASP A 157 -31.91 4.71 -12.29
N SER A 158 -31.78 4.27 -11.03
CA SER A 158 -32.85 4.34 -10.04
C SER A 158 -33.01 5.76 -9.46
N GLU A 159 -34.21 6.13 -9.05
CA GLU A 159 -34.46 7.39 -8.35
C GLU A 159 -33.64 7.50 -7.06
N ALA A 160 -33.55 6.41 -6.30
CA ALA A 160 -32.74 6.32 -5.08
C ALA A 160 -31.22 6.46 -5.35
N GLY A 161 -30.75 6.08 -6.52
CA GLY A 161 -29.34 6.19 -6.93
C GLY A 161 -28.95 7.60 -7.39
N ARG A 162 -29.90 8.42 -7.82
CA ARG A 162 -29.64 9.77 -8.36
C ARG A 162 -28.73 10.64 -7.45
N PRO A 163 -28.90 10.70 -6.12
CA PRO A 163 -28.02 11.46 -5.23
C PRO A 163 -26.58 10.89 -5.18
N TYR A 164 -26.38 9.63 -5.51
CA TYR A 164 -25.11 8.90 -5.38
C TYR A 164 -24.48 8.56 -6.74
N ARG A 165 -24.98 9.15 -7.84
CA ARG A 165 -24.55 8.80 -9.20
C ARG A 165 -23.03 8.81 -9.41
N PHE A 166 -22.32 9.78 -8.85
CA PHE A 166 -20.87 9.87 -8.99
C PHE A 166 -20.13 8.81 -8.17
N GLU A 167 -20.67 8.50 -6.99
CA GLU A 167 -20.14 7.41 -6.17
C GLU A 167 -20.36 6.05 -6.83
N ILE A 168 -21.54 5.83 -7.44
CA ILE A 168 -21.83 4.60 -8.20
C ILE A 168 -20.83 4.44 -9.35
N LEU A 169 -20.59 5.50 -10.13
CA LEU A 169 -19.61 5.49 -11.22
C LEU A 169 -18.19 5.18 -10.71
N ARG A 170 -17.80 5.79 -9.59
CA ARG A 170 -16.50 5.54 -8.94
C ARG A 170 -16.39 4.11 -8.47
N GLN A 171 -17.35 3.61 -7.70
CA GLN A 171 -17.32 2.23 -7.16
C GLN A 171 -17.34 1.19 -8.28
N ARG A 172 -18.03 1.45 -9.39
CA ARG A 172 -18.00 0.60 -10.58
C ARG A 172 -16.60 0.50 -11.19
N ALA A 173 -15.90 1.61 -11.36
CA ALA A 173 -14.53 1.60 -11.85
C ALA A 173 -13.56 0.92 -10.88
N GLU A 174 -13.73 1.14 -9.57
CA GLU A 174 -12.91 0.49 -8.52
C GLU A 174 -13.13 -1.04 -8.46
N ILE A 175 -14.35 -1.53 -8.74
CA ILE A 175 -14.61 -2.98 -8.83
C ILE A 175 -13.84 -3.61 -9.99
N PHE A 176 -13.72 -2.96 -11.14
CA PHE A 176 -12.90 -3.45 -12.24
C PHE A 176 -11.41 -3.52 -11.85
N ILE A 177 -10.91 -2.54 -11.09
CA ILE A 177 -9.54 -2.60 -10.54
C ILE A 177 -9.40 -3.79 -9.57
N ALA A 178 -10.36 -4.01 -8.68
CA ALA A 178 -10.33 -5.07 -7.68
C ALA A 178 -10.45 -6.48 -8.32
N SER A 179 -11.21 -6.62 -9.39
CA SER A 179 -11.33 -7.87 -10.14
C SER A 179 -10.16 -8.18 -11.07
N GLY A 180 -9.22 -7.23 -11.23
CA GLY A 180 -8.09 -7.35 -12.16
C GLY A 180 -8.42 -6.98 -13.61
N ASP A 181 -9.66 -6.57 -13.91
CA ASP A 181 -10.05 -6.10 -15.24
C ASP A 181 -9.66 -4.63 -15.44
N VAL A 182 -8.36 -4.41 -15.54
CA VAL A 182 -7.79 -3.04 -15.64
C VAL A 182 -8.17 -2.32 -16.93
N LYS A 183 -8.54 -3.05 -17.99
CA LYS A 183 -9.00 -2.44 -19.27
C LYS A 183 -10.40 -1.86 -19.12
N SER A 184 -11.32 -2.61 -18.51
CA SER A 184 -12.67 -2.11 -18.22
C SER A 184 -12.64 -0.97 -17.18
N ALA A 185 -11.70 -1.01 -16.23
CA ALA A 185 -11.47 0.11 -15.31
C ALA A 185 -11.06 1.38 -16.05
N GLU A 186 -10.06 1.31 -16.96
CA GLU A 186 -9.63 2.44 -17.77
C GLU A 186 -10.80 3.00 -18.58
N ALA A 187 -11.57 2.14 -19.27
CA ALA A 187 -12.73 2.56 -20.07
C ALA A 187 -13.80 3.24 -19.19
N ALA A 188 -14.07 2.71 -17.99
CA ALA A 188 -15.03 3.30 -17.07
C ALA A 188 -14.60 4.70 -16.61
N TYR A 189 -13.33 4.88 -16.23
CA TYR A 189 -12.80 6.19 -15.83
C TYR A 189 -12.78 7.18 -16.99
N ARG A 190 -12.39 6.76 -18.21
CA ARG A 190 -12.44 7.63 -19.40
C ARG A 190 -13.86 8.07 -19.74
N GLY A 191 -14.84 7.16 -19.67
CA GLY A 191 -16.25 7.50 -19.87
C GLY A 191 -16.78 8.53 -18.87
N ILE A 192 -16.25 8.55 -17.63
CA ILE A 192 -16.57 9.61 -16.69
C ILE A 192 -15.97 10.95 -17.16
N LEU A 193 -14.73 10.93 -17.65
CA LEU A 193 -14.00 12.13 -18.09
C LEU A 193 -14.56 12.76 -19.37
N GLU A 194 -15.35 12.03 -20.17
CA GLU A 194 -16.05 12.60 -21.33
C GLU A 194 -17.03 13.73 -20.93
N ASN A 195 -17.58 13.66 -19.73
CA ASN A 195 -18.60 14.58 -19.26
C ASN A 195 -18.18 15.39 -18.01
N TYR A 196 -17.15 14.95 -17.28
CA TYR A 196 -16.78 15.51 -15.98
C TYR A 196 -15.26 15.50 -15.77
N GLU A 197 -14.68 16.67 -15.51
CA GLU A 197 -13.26 16.82 -15.21
C GLU A 197 -12.95 16.51 -13.72
N PHE A 198 -13.13 15.25 -13.32
CA PHE A 198 -12.82 14.83 -11.96
C PHE A 198 -11.36 14.40 -11.80
N PRO A 199 -10.55 15.05 -10.92
CA PRO A 199 -9.17 14.65 -10.67
C PRO A 199 -9.03 13.18 -10.27
N TRP A 200 -9.93 12.66 -9.44
CA TRP A 200 -9.93 11.25 -9.02
C TRP A 200 -10.17 10.28 -10.19
N ALA A 201 -10.99 10.65 -11.17
CA ALA A 201 -11.23 9.81 -12.36
C ALA A 201 -9.99 9.78 -13.26
N ARG A 202 -9.31 10.92 -13.43
CA ARG A 202 -8.06 11.00 -14.18
C ARG A 202 -6.93 10.23 -13.47
N ALA A 203 -6.83 10.32 -12.14
CA ALA A 203 -5.94 9.47 -11.36
C ALA A 203 -6.28 7.97 -11.51
N GLY A 204 -7.58 7.63 -11.63
CA GLY A 204 -8.03 6.27 -11.93
C GLY A 204 -7.57 5.77 -13.31
N VAL A 205 -7.61 6.62 -14.34
CA VAL A 205 -7.02 6.31 -15.66
C VAL A 205 -5.52 6.05 -15.51
N ALA A 206 -4.78 6.95 -14.86
CA ALA A 206 -3.34 6.80 -14.65
C ALA A 206 -3.01 5.49 -13.91
N ARG A 207 -3.77 5.15 -12.86
CA ARG A 207 -3.62 3.88 -12.12
C ARG A 207 -3.87 2.67 -13.00
N SER A 208 -4.89 2.72 -13.85
CA SER A 208 -5.21 1.63 -14.78
C SER A 208 -4.11 1.45 -15.84
N LEU A 209 -3.58 2.54 -16.38
CA LEU A 209 -2.46 2.53 -17.31
C LEU A 209 -1.16 2.01 -16.67
N HIS A 210 -0.88 2.43 -15.44
CA HIS A 210 0.27 1.92 -14.66
C HIS A 210 0.19 0.41 -14.47
N LYS A 211 -0.98 -0.12 -14.07
CA LYS A 211 -1.21 -1.57 -13.95
C LYS A 211 -1.10 -2.33 -15.28
N GLN A 212 -1.30 -1.66 -16.41
CA GLN A 212 -1.09 -2.22 -17.76
C GLN A 212 0.35 -2.06 -18.25
N ASN A 213 1.26 -1.53 -17.43
CA ASN A 213 2.65 -1.19 -17.80
C ASN A 213 2.75 -0.14 -18.94
N ARG A 214 1.71 0.64 -19.16
CA ARG A 214 1.70 1.79 -20.09
C ARG A 214 2.19 3.05 -19.38
N LEU A 215 3.46 3.00 -18.96
CA LEU A 215 4.03 3.94 -17.99
C LEU A 215 4.07 5.38 -18.49
N GLN A 216 4.36 5.61 -19.78
CA GLN A 216 4.41 6.96 -20.34
C GLN A 216 3.04 7.63 -20.34
N GLU A 217 2.00 6.91 -20.77
CA GLU A 217 0.64 7.43 -20.76
C GLU A 217 0.13 7.65 -19.33
N ALA A 218 0.48 6.73 -18.42
CA ALA A 218 0.16 6.88 -17.00
C ALA A 218 0.79 8.17 -16.41
N ARG A 219 2.05 8.46 -16.81
CA ARG A 219 2.76 9.66 -16.39
C ARG A 219 2.05 10.93 -16.87
N GLU A 220 1.67 10.99 -18.15
CA GLU A 220 0.99 12.15 -18.72
C GLU A 220 -0.34 12.44 -18.01
N GLU A 221 -1.13 11.40 -17.73
CA GLU A 221 -2.40 11.57 -17.02
C GLU A 221 -2.21 12.03 -15.58
N ILE A 222 -1.24 11.45 -14.83
CA ILE A 222 -1.04 11.83 -13.43
C ILE A 222 -0.39 13.20 -13.28
N ASP A 223 0.47 13.62 -14.20
CA ASP A 223 1.06 14.95 -14.21
C ASP A 223 0.00 16.05 -14.32
N ARG A 224 -1.04 15.83 -15.13
CA ARG A 224 -2.20 16.74 -15.24
C ARG A 224 -2.94 16.85 -13.91
N VAL A 225 -3.10 15.74 -13.19
CA VAL A 225 -3.76 15.73 -11.87
C VAL A 225 -2.95 16.51 -10.84
N VAL A 226 -1.66 16.22 -10.72
CA VAL A 226 -0.77 16.89 -9.76
C VAL A 226 -0.69 18.40 -10.04
N ALA A 227 -0.64 18.80 -11.31
CA ALA A 227 -0.60 20.22 -11.70
C ALA A 227 -1.91 20.95 -11.37
N SER A 228 -3.07 20.32 -11.60
CA SER A 228 -4.38 20.94 -11.35
C SER A 228 -4.84 20.88 -9.91
N THR A 229 -4.35 19.89 -9.14
CA THR A 229 -4.80 19.62 -7.78
C THR A 229 -3.60 19.28 -6.88
N PRO A 230 -2.76 20.29 -6.51
CA PRO A 230 -1.50 20.07 -5.77
C PRO A 230 -1.67 19.45 -4.37
N HIS A 231 -2.89 19.48 -3.83
CA HIS A 231 -3.22 18.93 -2.51
C HIS A 231 -3.82 17.52 -2.59
N PHE A 232 -3.91 16.93 -3.78
CA PHE A 232 -4.31 15.54 -3.95
C PHE A 232 -3.08 14.64 -3.82
N PHE A 233 -2.64 14.42 -2.59
CA PHE A 233 -1.38 13.72 -2.30
C PHE A 233 -1.36 12.25 -2.76
N ASP A 234 -2.52 11.56 -2.80
CA ASP A 234 -2.61 10.20 -3.39
C ASP A 234 -2.20 10.19 -4.87
N ALA A 235 -2.46 11.30 -5.59
CA ALA A 235 -1.96 11.44 -6.96
C ALA A 235 -0.43 11.58 -7.01
N GLY A 236 0.17 12.21 -6.00
CA GLY A 236 1.62 12.28 -5.83
C GLY A 236 2.22 10.91 -5.51
N ASP A 237 1.59 10.10 -4.67
CA ASP A 237 2.01 8.72 -4.38
C ASP A 237 1.96 7.86 -5.65
N LEU A 238 0.90 7.98 -6.45
CA LEU A 238 0.79 7.27 -7.73
C LEU A 238 1.86 7.76 -8.73
N LYS A 239 2.11 9.07 -8.81
CA LYS A 239 3.17 9.63 -9.65
C LYS A 239 4.53 9.06 -9.26
N ALA A 240 4.86 9.03 -7.97
CA ALA A 240 6.10 8.44 -7.48
C ALA A 240 6.21 6.95 -7.83
N SER A 241 5.11 6.19 -7.71
CA SER A 241 5.07 4.78 -8.09
C SER A 241 5.33 4.59 -9.60
N ILE A 242 4.80 5.46 -10.44
CA ILE A 242 5.06 5.46 -11.89
C ILE A 242 6.52 5.79 -12.16
N CYS A 243 7.10 6.81 -11.49
CA CYS A 243 8.52 7.17 -11.61
C CYS A 243 9.42 5.99 -11.20
N MET A 244 9.10 5.30 -10.10
CA MET A 244 9.84 4.10 -9.69
C MET A 244 9.80 3.02 -10.78
N ALA A 245 8.64 2.77 -11.37
CA ALA A 245 8.49 1.80 -12.46
C ALA A 245 9.25 2.21 -13.74
N GLN A 246 9.41 3.52 -14.00
CA GLN A 246 10.23 4.06 -15.11
C GLN A 246 11.72 4.07 -14.80
N GLY A 247 12.14 3.83 -13.53
CA GLY A 247 13.51 3.92 -13.07
C GLY A 247 13.99 5.31 -12.69
N GLU A 248 13.06 6.26 -12.57
CA GLU A 248 13.32 7.64 -12.18
C GLU A 248 13.29 7.76 -10.64
N HIS A 249 14.16 6.98 -9.96
CA HIS A 249 14.12 6.83 -8.51
C HIS A 249 14.37 8.12 -7.73
N ALA A 250 15.25 8.98 -8.24
CA ALA A 250 15.55 10.27 -7.63
C ALA A 250 14.33 11.20 -7.62
N GLU A 251 13.58 11.24 -8.73
CA GLU A 251 12.34 12.03 -8.81
C GLU A 251 11.26 11.44 -7.89
N ALA A 252 11.10 10.10 -7.88
CA ALA A 252 10.15 9.43 -6.99
C ALA A 252 10.43 9.76 -5.52
N GLN A 253 11.69 9.68 -5.10
CA GLN A 253 12.11 10.03 -3.75
C GLN A 253 11.81 11.49 -3.42
N GLN A 254 12.13 12.42 -4.32
CA GLN A 254 11.86 13.84 -4.12
C GLN A 254 10.37 14.11 -3.92
N ILE A 255 9.51 13.56 -4.80
CA ILE A 255 8.04 13.72 -4.68
C ILE A 255 7.56 13.23 -3.31
N LEU A 256 7.97 12.02 -2.92
CA LEU A 256 7.53 11.41 -1.66
C LEU A 256 8.05 12.15 -0.42
N ASP A 257 9.28 12.65 -0.45
CA ASP A 257 9.86 13.43 0.64
C ASP A 257 9.09 14.76 0.84
N GLU A 258 8.77 15.46 -0.26
CA GLU A 258 7.99 16.69 -0.21
C GLU A 258 6.57 16.46 0.37
N ILE A 259 5.91 15.38 -0.04
CA ILE A 259 4.56 15.06 0.44
C ILE A 259 4.61 14.53 1.89
N ALA A 260 5.60 13.71 2.24
CA ALA A 260 5.75 13.16 3.59
C ALA A 260 5.97 14.27 4.64
N LYS A 261 6.65 15.36 4.28
CA LYS A 261 6.78 16.57 5.15
C LYS A 261 5.44 17.23 5.43
N LYS A 262 4.52 17.21 4.45
CA LYS A 262 3.16 17.76 4.60
C LYS A 262 2.21 16.80 5.32
N THR A 263 2.49 15.50 5.24
CA THR A 263 1.66 14.44 5.82
C THR A 263 2.49 13.51 6.73
N PRO A 264 3.10 14.03 7.81
CA PRO A 264 4.12 13.32 8.60
C PRO A 264 3.61 12.04 9.28
N ARG A 265 2.30 11.86 9.36
CA ARG A 265 1.65 10.70 9.99
C ARG A 265 1.10 9.67 9.00
N ASN A 266 1.34 9.83 7.70
CA ASN A 266 0.98 8.83 6.69
C ASN A 266 2.12 7.80 6.55
N TYR A 267 1.99 6.65 7.26
CA TYR A 267 3.03 5.61 7.26
C TYR A 267 3.10 4.80 5.97
N LEU A 268 2.01 4.72 5.19
CA LEU A 268 2.05 4.11 3.85
C LEU A 268 2.97 4.92 2.94
N ARG A 269 2.85 6.25 2.97
CA ARG A 269 3.73 7.15 2.21
C ARG A 269 5.19 7.08 2.67
N LYS A 270 5.43 6.94 3.99
CA LYS A 270 6.79 6.74 4.50
C LYS A 270 7.40 5.43 4.04
N ARG A 271 6.61 4.37 3.89
CA ARG A 271 7.08 3.12 3.28
C ARG A 271 7.45 3.29 1.82
N LEU A 272 6.60 3.99 1.04
CA LEU A 272 6.93 4.33 -0.36
C LEU A 272 8.19 5.19 -0.46
N LEU A 273 8.37 6.15 0.46
CA LEU A 273 9.59 6.97 0.53
C LEU A 273 10.82 6.09 0.82
N ALA A 274 10.71 5.16 1.75
CA ALA A 274 11.80 4.24 2.06
C ALA A 274 12.15 3.34 0.87
N GLU A 275 11.15 2.86 0.13
CA GLU A 275 11.34 2.09 -1.10
C GLU A 275 12.04 2.93 -2.18
N ALA A 276 11.53 4.12 -2.48
CA ALA A 276 12.12 5.01 -3.47
C ALA A 276 13.56 5.40 -3.11
N ALA A 277 13.83 5.73 -1.83
CA ALA A 277 15.16 6.03 -1.33
C ALA A 277 16.12 4.82 -1.44
N THR A 278 15.62 3.62 -1.16
CA THR A 278 16.41 2.38 -1.32
C THR A 278 16.79 2.17 -2.79
N LEU A 279 15.84 2.33 -3.70
CA LEU A 279 16.07 2.21 -5.14
C LEU A 279 17.02 3.30 -5.68
N ASN A 280 17.00 4.48 -5.07
CA ASN A 280 17.89 5.60 -5.38
C ASN A 280 19.27 5.48 -4.73
N GLY A 281 19.48 4.49 -3.84
CA GLY A 281 20.73 4.30 -3.08
C GLY A 281 20.89 5.23 -1.88
N ASP A 282 19.88 6.00 -1.52
CA ASP A 282 19.87 6.87 -0.32
C ASP A 282 19.45 6.07 0.94
N THR A 283 20.41 5.33 1.46
CA THR A 283 20.22 4.50 2.65
C THR A 283 19.82 5.31 3.88
N GLY A 284 20.29 6.56 4.00
CA GLY A 284 19.99 7.43 5.14
C GLY A 284 18.50 7.76 5.22
N THR A 285 17.92 8.26 4.12
CA THR A 285 16.49 8.56 4.04
C THR A 285 15.64 7.30 4.18
N ALA A 286 16.04 6.18 3.56
CA ALA A 286 15.33 4.91 3.67
C ALA A 286 15.21 4.43 5.12
N LEU A 287 16.32 4.45 5.86
CA LEU A 287 16.35 4.06 7.26
C LEU A 287 15.57 5.01 8.16
N ALA A 288 15.70 6.32 7.94
CA ALA A 288 14.97 7.32 8.73
C ALA A 288 13.45 7.17 8.56
N ALA A 289 12.98 6.97 7.33
CA ALA A 289 11.57 6.76 7.04
C ALA A 289 11.05 5.47 7.70
N MET A 290 11.79 4.36 7.63
CA MET A 290 11.40 3.08 8.24
C MET A 290 11.51 3.09 9.76
N ALA A 291 12.50 3.78 10.34
CA ALA A 291 12.62 3.93 11.80
C ALA A 291 11.38 4.62 12.38
N ASP A 292 10.86 5.63 11.70
CA ASP A 292 9.64 6.33 12.11
C ASP A 292 8.39 5.42 11.99
N VAL A 293 8.29 4.61 10.95
CA VAL A 293 7.25 3.58 10.82
C VAL A 293 7.32 2.59 11.99
N ILE A 294 8.51 2.06 12.28
CA ILE A 294 8.71 1.03 13.32
C ILE A 294 8.49 1.58 14.73
N ALA A 295 8.94 2.80 15.01
CA ALA A 295 8.81 3.44 16.32
C ALA A 295 7.33 3.69 16.72
N ASN A 296 6.47 3.88 15.75
CA ASN A 296 5.06 4.20 15.98
C ASN A 296 4.13 2.98 15.90
N ASP A 297 4.68 1.80 15.58
CA ASP A 297 3.92 0.58 15.50
C ASP A 297 3.95 -0.17 16.84
N THR A 298 2.83 -0.16 17.54
CA THR A 298 2.67 -0.84 18.83
C THR A 298 1.77 -2.06 18.75
N MET A 299 1.27 -2.39 17.58
CA MET A 299 0.41 -3.56 17.40
C MET A 299 1.24 -4.80 17.12
N PRO A 300 1.07 -5.91 17.85
CA PRO A 300 1.64 -7.18 17.46
C PRO A 300 1.17 -7.56 16.05
N GLY A 301 2.07 -7.57 15.08
CA GLY A 301 1.78 -7.89 13.68
C GLY A 301 1.49 -6.70 12.77
N ALA A 302 1.56 -5.46 13.24
CA ALA A 302 1.40 -4.27 12.43
C ALA A 302 2.67 -3.95 11.61
N ILE A 303 3.87 -4.28 12.12
CA ILE A 303 5.08 -4.30 11.30
C ILE A 303 5.05 -5.60 10.51
N SER A 304 4.86 -5.49 9.20
CA SER A 304 4.93 -6.65 8.33
C SER A 304 6.34 -7.25 8.33
N ALA A 305 6.44 -8.50 7.93
CA ALA A 305 7.74 -9.11 7.68
C ALA A 305 8.56 -8.28 6.69
N GLU A 306 7.89 -7.77 5.65
CA GLU A 306 8.49 -6.92 4.63
C GLU A 306 9.07 -5.61 5.20
N ASP A 307 8.37 -4.92 6.12
CA ASP A 307 8.90 -3.71 6.78
C ASP A 307 10.23 -4.01 7.51
N ARG A 308 10.31 -5.16 8.20
CA ARG A 308 11.52 -5.57 8.89
C ARG A 308 12.62 -5.98 7.93
N LEU A 309 12.28 -6.68 6.85
CA LEU A 309 13.24 -7.06 5.80
C LEU A 309 13.79 -5.82 5.09
N ALA A 310 12.94 -4.87 4.74
CA ALA A 310 13.36 -3.60 4.12
C ALA A 310 14.30 -2.81 5.05
N THR A 311 13.97 -2.74 6.35
CA THR A 311 14.82 -2.05 7.33
C THR A 311 16.16 -2.76 7.52
N ALA A 312 16.15 -4.09 7.66
CA ALA A 312 17.38 -4.88 7.78
C ALA A 312 18.27 -4.73 6.53
N ARG A 313 17.66 -4.76 5.35
CA ARG A 313 18.34 -4.52 4.05
C ARG A 313 19.01 -3.15 4.03
N GLY A 314 18.31 -2.11 4.48
CA GLY A 314 18.86 -0.76 4.60
C GLY A 314 20.09 -0.72 5.51
N HIS A 315 20.04 -1.34 6.70
CA HIS A 315 21.18 -1.42 7.61
C HIS A 315 22.35 -2.22 7.01
N VAL A 316 22.06 -3.35 6.30
CA VAL A 316 23.11 -4.11 5.59
C VAL A 316 23.78 -3.26 4.52
N ASN A 317 23.01 -2.47 3.75
CA ASN A 317 23.53 -1.56 2.72
C ASN A 317 24.37 -0.44 3.33
N GLY A 318 24.00 0.05 4.51
CA GLY A 318 24.74 1.06 5.27
C GLY A 318 25.94 0.49 6.06
N GLY A 319 26.16 -0.83 6.04
CA GLY A 319 27.27 -1.48 6.76
C GLY A 319 26.99 -1.78 8.22
N ASP A 320 25.81 -1.40 8.75
CA ASP A 320 25.41 -1.66 10.16
C ASP A 320 24.78 -3.05 10.31
N LYS A 321 25.64 -4.06 10.28
CA LYS A 321 25.23 -5.47 10.41
C LYS A 321 24.63 -5.81 11.78
N ILE A 322 25.02 -5.10 12.84
CA ILE A 322 24.55 -5.36 14.21
C ILE A 322 23.08 -4.98 14.34
N THR A 323 22.71 -3.81 13.86
CA THR A 323 21.30 -3.36 13.90
C THR A 323 20.46 -4.18 12.94
N ALA A 324 20.96 -4.52 11.75
CA ALA A 324 20.28 -5.41 10.82
C ALA A 324 19.93 -6.77 11.46
N GLU A 325 20.89 -7.39 12.13
CA GLU A 325 20.68 -8.64 12.86
C GLU A 325 19.61 -8.51 13.94
N LYS A 326 19.67 -7.45 14.76
CA LYS A 326 18.65 -7.18 15.81
C LYS A 326 17.24 -7.06 15.24
N VAL A 327 17.09 -6.35 14.11
CA VAL A 327 15.81 -6.19 13.43
C VAL A 327 15.26 -7.54 12.96
N LEU A 328 16.10 -8.39 12.34
CA LEU A 328 15.73 -9.72 11.86
C LEU A 328 15.37 -10.67 13.02
N LEU A 329 16.20 -10.72 14.06
CA LEU A 329 15.96 -11.57 15.22
C LEU A 329 14.78 -11.09 16.10
N GLY A 330 14.28 -9.88 15.89
CA GLY A 330 13.02 -9.42 16.46
C GLY A 330 11.78 -10.11 15.89
N LEU A 331 11.90 -10.85 14.78
CA LEU A 331 10.83 -11.71 14.23
C LEU A 331 10.77 -13.02 15.01
N ARG A 332 9.58 -13.37 15.49
CA ARG A 332 9.35 -14.65 16.17
C ARG A 332 9.27 -15.78 15.14
N ASP A 333 9.65 -16.98 15.52
CA ASP A 333 9.60 -18.15 14.60
C ASP A 333 8.21 -18.37 13.98
N ALA A 334 7.13 -18.14 14.73
CA ALA A 334 5.77 -18.23 14.23
C ALA A 334 5.43 -17.16 13.15
N GLU A 335 6.09 -16.02 13.17
CA GLU A 335 5.95 -14.98 12.15
C GLU A 335 6.74 -15.36 10.91
N VAL A 336 7.95 -15.87 11.08
CA VAL A 336 8.79 -16.37 9.98
C VAL A 336 8.13 -17.54 9.23
N GLN A 337 7.44 -18.43 9.94
CA GLN A 337 6.71 -19.54 9.31
C GLN A 337 5.50 -19.10 8.47
N LYS A 338 4.96 -17.92 8.73
CA LYS A 338 3.84 -17.33 7.96
C LYS A 338 4.29 -16.51 6.76
N MET A 339 5.59 -16.26 6.64
CA MET A 339 6.15 -15.52 5.50
C MET A 339 5.95 -16.30 4.19
N THR A 340 5.79 -15.56 3.11
CA THR A 340 5.90 -16.12 1.76
C THR A 340 7.29 -16.71 1.52
N LEU A 341 7.43 -17.57 0.54
CA LEU A 341 8.74 -18.15 0.22
C LEU A 341 9.77 -17.08 -0.15
N ALA A 342 9.37 -16.03 -0.84
CA ALA A 342 10.23 -14.88 -1.17
C ALA A 342 10.72 -14.15 0.09
N GLU A 343 9.84 -13.87 1.04
CA GLU A 343 10.19 -13.25 2.32
C GLU A 343 11.12 -14.14 3.15
N GLN A 344 10.86 -15.46 3.17
CA GLN A 344 11.74 -16.41 3.86
C GLN A 344 13.14 -16.46 3.24
N ALA A 345 13.22 -16.41 1.90
CA ALA A 345 14.47 -16.37 1.16
C ALA A 345 15.25 -15.07 1.46
N SER A 346 14.58 -13.91 1.39
CA SER A 346 15.19 -12.62 1.74
C SER A 346 15.64 -12.59 3.21
N PHE A 347 14.81 -13.08 4.15
CA PHE A 347 15.19 -13.19 5.58
C PHE A 347 16.47 -14.02 5.76
N ALA A 348 16.53 -15.20 5.16
CA ALA A 348 17.69 -16.08 5.28
C ALA A 348 18.94 -15.47 4.64
N ALA A 349 18.79 -14.80 3.51
CA ALA A 349 19.87 -14.10 2.81
C ALA A 349 20.41 -12.93 3.64
N LEU A 350 19.54 -12.05 4.13
CA LEU A 350 19.94 -10.92 4.96
C LEU A 350 20.58 -11.37 6.28
N LEU A 351 20.04 -12.42 6.90
CA LEU A 351 20.62 -12.97 8.12
C LEU A 351 22.02 -13.57 7.85
N ALA A 352 22.24 -14.25 6.73
CA ALA A 352 23.54 -14.76 6.33
C ALA A 352 24.57 -13.64 6.08
N LEU A 353 24.11 -12.48 5.57
CA LEU A 353 24.97 -11.30 5.36
C LEU A 353 25.35 -10.60 6.66
N CYS A 354 24.45 -10.53 7.65
CA CYS A 354 24.75 -9.86 8.92
C CYS A 354 25.44 -10.80 9.91
N SER A 355 24.99 -12.04 10.00
CA SER A 355 25.42 -13.04 10.99
C SER A 355 25.59 -14.41 10.31
N PRO A 356 26.75 -14.65 9.64
CA PRO A 356 27.00 -15.89 8.92
C PRO A 356 26.81 -17.14 9.76
N GLU A 357 27.18 -17.10 11.03
CA GLU A 357 27.04 -18.25 11.95
C GLU A 357 25.57 -18.66 12.15
N LYS A 358 24.66 -17.69 12.23
CA LYS A 358 23.21 -17.92 12.45
C LYS A 358 22.44 -18.12 11.13
N GLY A 359 22.86 -17.41 10.08
CA GLY A 359 22.13 -17.37 8.80
C GLY A 359 22.50 -18.51 7.84
N LYS A 360 23.75 -18.99 7.85
CA LYS A 360 24.27 -19.96 6.87
C LYS A 360 23.45 -21.25 6.78
N THR A 361 23.08 -21.82 7.92
CA THR A 361 22.29 -23.07 7.94
C THR A 361 20.88 -22.86 7.36
N ARG A 362 20.22 -21.76 7.73
CA ARG A 362 18.87 -21.42 7.21
C ARG A 362 18.91 -21.11 5.72
N PHE A 363 19.91 -20.37 5.27
CA PHE A 363 20.12 -20.04 3.86
C PHE A 363 20.36 -21.32 3.03
N ALA A 364 21.25 -22.21 3.51
CA ALA A 364 21.49 -23.51 2.85
C ALA A 364 20.23 -24.39 2.80
N GLY A 365 19.39 -24.37 3.84
CA GLY A 365 18.12 -25.10 3.86
C GLY A 365 17.10 -24.65 2.82
N LEU A 366 17.11 -23.37 2.42
CA LEU A 366 16.22 -22.81 1.40
C LEU A 366 16.81 -22.85 -0.01
N ARG A 367 18.08 -23.23 -0.16
CA ARG A 367 18.78 -23.31 -1.47
C ARG A 367 18.01 -24.04 -2.57
N PRO A 368 17.42 -25.24 -2.32
CA PRO A 368 16.67 -25.95 -3.36
C PRO A 368 15.46 -25.14 -3.89
N ALA A 369 14.78 -24.42 -3.01
CA ALA A 369 13.68 -23.55 -3.40
C ALA A 369 14.16 -22.31 -4.16
N MET A 370 15.32 -21.75 -3.79
CA MET A 370 15.94 -20.61 -4.47
C MET A 370 16.37 -20.96 -5.89
N LEU A 371 16.92 -22.17 -6.13
CA LEU A 371 17.32 -22.63 -7.46
C LEU A 371 16.13 -22.80 -8.44
N GLY A 372 14.92 -23.01 -7.93
CA GLY A 372 13.73 -23.29 -8.74
C GLY A 372 12.78 -22.10 -8.93
N SER A 373 13.12 -20.91 -8.44
CA SER A 373 12.16 -19.79 -8.38
C SER A 373 12.81 -18.46 -8.70
N ASP A 374 12.06 -17.59 -9.38
CA ASP A 374 12.34 -16.15 -9.49
C ASP A 374 11.47 -15.39 -8.50
N PHE A 375 12.10 -14.71 -7.54
CA PHE A 375 11.42 -13.99 -6.45
C PHE A 375 11.28 -12.48 -6.71
N GLY A 376 11.73 -12.00 -7.86
CA GLY A 376 11.77 -10.58 -8.20
C GLY A 376 13.05 -9.88 -7.73
N ALA A 377 13.30 -8.71 -8.32
CA ALA A 377 14.62 -8.05 -8.29
C ALA A 377 15.18 -7.85 -6.88
N THR A 378 14.38 -7.40 -5.92
CA THR A 378 14.85 -7.09 -4.57
C THR A 378 15.33 -8.34 -3.82
N THR A 379 14.51 -9.39 -3.82
CA THR A 379 14.86 -10.66 -3.16
C THR A 379 16.01 -11.37 -3.86
N ASN A 380 16.02 -11.37 -5.18
CA ASN A 380 17.10 -11.97 -5.97
C ASN A 380 18.45 -11.26 -5.71
N VAL A 381 18.47 -9.95 -5.50
CA VAL A 381 19.67 -9.21 -5.08
C VAL A 381 20.13 -9.63 -3.68
N ASP A 382 19.23 -9.79 -2.73
CA ASP A 382 19.56 -10.27 -1.38
C ASP A 382 20.20 -11.68 -1.45
N ILE A 383 19.56 -12.60 -2.20
CA ILE A 383 20.04 -13.97 -2.39
C ILE A 383 21.43 -13.99 -3.05
N LEU A 384 21.60 -13.24 -4.14
CA LEU A 384 22.88 -13.12 -4.86
C LEU A 384 24.01 -12.68 -3.95
N ARG A 385 23.79 -11.62 -3.16
CA ARG A 385 24.80 -11.10 -2.22
C ARG A 385 25.16 -12.13 -1.15
N ALA A 386 24.16 -12.80 -0.60
CA ALA A 386 24.37 -13.86 0.39
C ALA A 386 25.11 -15.05 -0.24
N ALA A 387 24.73 -15.51 -1.41
CA ALA A 387 25.35 -16.61 -2.14
C ALA A 387 26.84 -16.31 -2.41
N LEU A 388 27.17 -15.12 -2.90
CA LEU A 388 28.56 -14.69 -3.09
C LEU A 388 29.33 -14.68 -1.75
N SER A 389 28.70 -14.22 -0.67
CA SER A 389 29.37 -14.11 0.65
C SER A 389 29.66 -15.48 1.29
N VAL A 390 28.83 -16.49 1.00
CA VAL A 390 29.02 -17.87 1.51
C VAL A 390 29.75 -18.79 0.52
N GLY A 391 30.08 -18.30 -0.69
CA GLY A 391 30.80 -19.03 -1.74
C GLY A 391 29.93 -19.98 -2.58
N ASP A 392 28.59 -19.82 -2.55
CA ASP A 392 27.66 -20.55 -3.42
C ASP A 392 27.57 -19.87 -4.80
N HIS A 393 28.52 -20.18 -5.62
CA HIS A 393 28.68 -19.52 -6.92
C HIS A 393 27.62 -19.91 -7.95
N GLU A 394 27.12 -21.15 -7.86
CA GLU A 394 26.04 -21.61 -8.74
C GLU A 394 24.77 -20.82 -8.54
N LEU A 395 24.35 -20.66 -7.28
CA LEU A 395 23.17 -19.86 -6.94
C LEU A 395 23.36 -18.39 -7.29
N ALA A 396 24.56 -17.82 -7.02
CA ALA A 396 24.84 -16.42 -7.37
C ALA A 396 24.77 -16.17 -8.88
N ASP A 397 25.30 -17.08 -9.69
CA ASP A 397 25.29 -16.95 -11.15
C ASP A 397 23.86 -17.09 -11.72
N LEU A 398 23.03 -17.98 -11.15
CA LEU A 398 21.62 -18.12 -11.49
C LEU A 398 20.83 -16.83 -11.18
N GLU A 399 20.99 -16.29 -9.98
CA GLU A 399 20.30 -15.04 -9.61
C GLU A 399 20.75 -13.85 -10.46
N ALA A 400 22.02 -13.78 -10.84
CA ALA A 400 22.51 -12.78 -11.78
C ALA A 400 21.88 -12.94 -13.17
N GLU A 401 21.64 -14.18 -13.62
CA GLU A 401 20.94 -14.46 -14.86
C GLU A 401 19.48 -13.97 -14.80
N HIS A 402 18.73 -14.30 -13.73
CA HIS A 402 17.36 -13.83 -13.51
C HIS A 402 17.30 -12.29 -13.54
N LEU A 403 18.17 -11.63 -12.78
CA LEU A 403 18.24 -10.17 -12.72
C LEU A 403 18.56 -9.52 -14.06
N MET A 404 19.43 -10.11 -14.86
CA MET A 404 19.79 -9.58 -16.19
C MET A 404 18.76 -9.93 -17.27
N ALA A 405 18.02 -11.01 -17.13
CA ALA A 405 16.92 -11.36 -18.02
C ALA A 405 15.66 -10.51 -17.76
N GLY A 406 15.47 -10.04 -16.52
CA GLY A 406 14.30 -9.31 -16.07
C GLY A 406 14.20 -7.87 -16.59
N PRO A 407 13.05 -7.21 -16.33
CA PRO A 407 12.77 -5.84 -16.78
C PRO A 407 13.71 -4.80 -16.14
N ASP A 408 14.22 -5.08 -14.95
CA ASP A 408 15.09 -4.19 -14.17
C ASP A 408 16.59 -4.36 -14.46
N ALA A 409 16.96 -5.12 -15.48
CA ALA A 409 18.35 -5.47 -15.82
C ALA A 409 19.30 -4.26 -15.86
N LYS A 410 18.87 -3.15 -16.45
CA LYS A 410 19.68 -1.93 -16.53
C LYS A 410 19.93 -1.30 -15.16
N LYS A 411 18.95 -1.37 -14.26
CA LYS A 411 18.99 -0.75 -12.93
C LYS A 411 19.88 -1.54 -11.97
N VAL A 412 19.77 -2.87 -12.00
CA VAL A 412 20.54 -3.74 -11.09
C VAL A 412 21.97 -3.99 -11.59
N PHE A 413 22.29 -3.65 -12.83
CA PHE A 413 23.60 -3.98 -13.42
C PHE A 413 24.78 -3.38 -12.65
N SER A 414 24.68 -2.14 -12.18
CA SER A 414 25.72 -1.50 -11.37
C SER A 414 25.95 -2.26 -10.05
N THR A 415 24.87 -2.72 -9.42
CA THR A 415 24.92 -3.53 -8.21
C THR A 415 25.57 -4.89 -8.47
N LEU A 416 25.16 -5.59 -9.55
CA LEU A 416 25.76 -6.86 -9.94
C LEU A 416 27.27 -6.71 -10.17
N ARG A 417 27.67 -5.70 -10.93
CA ARG A 417 29.10 -5.43 -11.21
C ARG A 417 29.89 -5.18 -9.93
N ALA A 418 29.36 -4.37 -9.02
CA ALA A 418 30.03 -4.09 -7.75
C ALA A 418 30.17 -5.37 -6.90
N GLN A 419 29.12 -6.19 -6.79
CA GLN A 419 29.15 -7.42 -6.00
C GLN A 419 30.12 -8.44 -6.59
N TYR A 420 30.10 -8.66 -7.89
CA TYR A 420 31.04 -9.59 -8.54
C TYR A 420 32.49 -9.12 -8.46
N SER A 421 32.74 -7.80 -8.57
CA SER A 421 34.06 -7.22 -8.40
C SER A 421 34.60 -7.40 -7.00
N MET A 422 33.78 -7.17 -5.97
CA MET A 422 34.15 -7.38 -4.56
C MET A 422 34.59 -8.83 -4.27
N HIS A 423 34.08 -9.79 -5.03
CA HIS A 423 34.41 -11.22 -4.87
C HIS A 423 35.36 -11.74 -5.93
N GLY A 424 35.98 -10.87 -6.76
CA GLY A 424 36.98 -11.23 -7.78
C GLY A 424 36.40 -12.06 -8.94
N ARG A 425 35.09 -11.98 -9.20
CA ARG A 425 34.37 -12.80 -10.18
C ARG A 425 33.87 -12.04 -11.40
N GLU A 426 34.48 -10.95 -11.79
CA GLU A 426 34.05 -10.13 -12.93
C GLU A 426 34.00 -10.90 -14.27
N LYS A 427 34.86 -11.92 -14.45
CA LYS A 427 34.83 -12.79 -15.63
C LYS A 427 33.55 -13.61 -15.71
N GLY A 428 33.05 -14.12 -14.56
CA GLY A 428 31.79 -14.85 -14.46
C GLY A 428 30.61 -13.97 -14.88
N LEU A 429 30.55 -12.74 -14.39
CA LEU A 429 29.49 -11.81 -14.76
C LEU A 429 29.46 -11.51 -16.28
N ARG A 430 30.62 -11.37 -16.92
CA ARG A 430 30.71 -11.16 -18.39
C ARG A 430 30.17 -12.36 -19.16
N GLU A 431 30.45 -13.57 -18.68
CA GLU A 431 29.95 -14.80 -19.32
C GLU A 431 28.40 -14.90 -19.18
N ILE A 432 27.85 -14.59 -18.02
CA ILE A 432 26.41 -14.54 -17.81
C ILE A 432 25.74 -13.50 -18.72
N GLN A 433 26.36 -12.30 -18.86
CA GLN A 433 25.87 -11.27 -19.79
C GLN A 433 25.81 -11.80 -21.24
N ARG A 434 26.85 -12.51 -21.68
CA ARG A 434 26.89 -13.10 -23.00
C ARG A 434 25.79 -14.14 -23.21
N GLN A 435 25.61 -15.02 -22.24
CA GLN A 435 24.57 -16.05 -22.28
C GLN A 435 23.17 -15.46 -22.34
N VAL A 436 22.85 -14.46 -21.50
CA VAL A 436 21.56 -13.76 -21.52
C VAL A 436 21.33 -13.07 -22.86
N ALA A 437 22.33 -12.42 -23.42
CA ALA A 437 22.24 -11.78 -24.75
C ALA A 437 21.94 -12.80 -25.86
N LEU A 438 22.63 -13.96 -25.86
CA LEU A 438 22.39 -15.05 -26.82
C LEU A 438 20.97 -15.63 -26.70
N LYS A 439 20.49 -15.84 -25.48
CA LYS A 439 19.10 -16.31 -25.24
C LYS A 439 18.06 -15.33 -25.78
N ARG A 440 18.28 -14.02 -25.67
CA ARG A 440 17.38 -12.98 -26.22
C ARG A 440 17.34 -13.01 -27.74
N ILE A 441 18.52 -13.09 -28.40
CA ILE A 441 18.59 -13.17 -29.86
C ILE A 441 17.87 -14.40 -30.37
N HIS A 442 18.11 -15.57 -29.78
CA HIS A 442 17.47 -16.81 -30.19
C HIS A 442 15.95 -16.78 -29.98
N HIS A 443 15.47 -16.10 -28.92
CA HIS A 443 14.03 -15.94 -28.68
C HIS A 443 13.38 -14.99 -29.72
N GLU A 444 14.07 -13.93 -30.12
CA GLU A 444 13.62 -13.03 -31.19
C GLU A 444 13.58 -13.74 -32.54
N GLU A 445 14.60 -14.57 -32.87
CA GLU A 445 14.61 -15.39 -34.08
C GLU A 445 13.43 -16.36 -34.15
N LEU A 446 13.12 -17.05 -33.04
CA LEU A 446 11.97 -17.96 -32.94
C LEU A 446 10.60 -17.25 -33.09
N LEU A 447 10.52 -15.99 -32.68
CA LEU A 447 9.30 -15.17 -32.86
C LEU A 447 9.13 -14.70 -34.31
N THR A 448 10.23 -14.53 -35.05
CA THR A 448 10.23 -14.11 -36.46
C THR A 448 10.04 -15.28 -37.43
N GLU A 449 10.35 -16.52 -37.02
CA GLU A 449 10.21 -17.76 -37.84
C GLU A 449 8.81 -18.39 -37.78
N LYS A 450 7.80 -17.83 -37.10
CA LYS A 450 6.42 -18.30 -37.22
C LYS A 450 5.91 -18.05 -38.63
N PRO A 451 5.60 -19.12 -39.43
CA PRO A 451 5.14 -18.94 -40.79
C PRO A 451 3.78 -18.22 -40.80
N ALA A 452 3.70 -17.17 -41.60
CA ALA A 452 2.44 -16.62 -42.06
C ALA A 452 1.78 -17.67 -42.96
N GLY A 453 0.77 -18.39 -42.45
CA GLY A 453 0.02 -19.29 -43.29
C GLY A 453 -0.73 -20.40 -42.57
N GLU A 454 -1.92 -20.06 -42.08
CA GLU A 454 -3.10 -20.90 -42.18
C GLU A 454 -4.33 -20.01 -42.14
N THR A 455 -4.83 -19.67 -43.33
CA THR A 455 -6.21 -19.20 -43.53
C THR A 455 -7.14 -20.32 -43.15
N PRO A 456 -8.21 -20.12 -42.34
CA PRO A 456 -9.22 -21.12 -42.09
C PRO A 456 -9.97 -21.43 -43.41
N PRO A 457 -10.30 -22.70 -43.70
CA PRO A 457 -11.13 -23.06 -44.85
C PRO A 457 -12.55 -22.53 -44.66
N ALA A 458 -13.16 -22.14 -45.77
CA ALA A 458 -14.46 -21.49 -45.94
C ALA A 458 -15.65 -22.23 -45.32
#